data_40672073cfd2f20fed30d17243aabbab
#
_entry.id   40672073cfd2f20fed30d17243aabbab
#
_cell.length_a   1.000
_cell.length_b   1.000
_cell.length_c   1.000
_cell.angle_alpha   90.00
_cell.angle_beta   90.00
_cell.angle_gamma   90.00
#
_symmetry.space_group_name_H-M   'P 1'
#
loop_
_entity.id
_entity.type
_entity.pdbx_description
1 polymer ?
#
loop_
_entity_poly.entity_id
_entity_poly.type
_entity_poly.pdbx_seq_one_letter_code
_entity_poly.pdbx_strand_id
1 'polypeptide(L)'
;VTIIPAIEPLLILISASTPPPTSALTAFFSLAIDGHHITAAAAILGYACLGAALGTCTGLVPGFHVNSVAFLLVGIAPTLPGSPVAVGAAVLAGGIVHTFLSVVPGLVLGVPEAATAPGVLPGHRLVLNGCGREAIRLSALGSAIALVVAVILALPLSWIIAAGEQHLRSILPILLIGVALALAGTESTWKARVGGLCCAILATGFGILTLDLPAGGPIAPPGAESMLGPIFAGLFGTPVLLDALGSDGEIPPQQRSTVGLSGIDTVRAALAGAGGGALVGYLPGVSAGVAATLALGGAGGETDADETDRPYVVATSGADTATAVFAVASLVVLGSPRSGVTVALSTLGEVNGEAPAGLLTLLLIVVFAASLGIVLLVTIGEWYLTVVRCLPRQPLVGCVLVFITGLAVGFGGLLGGAVFSLSTLIGLIPPRIGVRRVHLMGVLLGPVALM
;
A
#
# COMPACT_ATOMS: atom_id res chain seq x y z
N VAL A 1 -26.98 -31.23 -10.49
CA VAL A 1 -26.12 -30.05 -10.17
C VAL A 1 -25.03 -30.05 -11.21
N THR A 2 -25.17 -29.25 -12.26
CA THR A 2 -24.34 -29.26 -13.49
C THR A 2 -23.24 -28.21 -13.38
N ILE A 3 -21.99 -28.66 -13.31
CA ILE A 3 -20.76 -27.85 -13.31
C ILE A 3 -20.32 -27.50 -14.76
N ILE A 4 -21.15 -27.70 -15.76
CA ILE A 4 -20.78 -27.64 -17.19
C ILE A 4 -20.83 -26.24 -17.86
N PRO A 5 -21.53 -25.17 -17.36
CA PRO A 5 -21.55 -23.91 -18.11
C PRO A 5 -20.31 -23.04 -17.99
N ALA A 6 -19.37 -23.36 -17.11
CA ALA A 6 -18.16 -22.51 -16.93
C ALA A 6 -16.98 -22.90 -17.84
N ILE A 7 -17.07 -24.04 -18.53
CA ILE A 7 -15.96 -24.56 -19.37
C ILE A 7 -16.19 -24.26 -20.86
N GLU A 8 -17.43 -24.02 -21.29
CA GLU A 8 -17.70 -23.69 -22.69
C GLU A 8 -16.98 -22.44 -23.23
N PRO A 9 -16.86 -21.32 -22.48
CA PRO A 9 -16.09 -20.17 -22.94
C PRO A 9 -14.60 -20.48 -23.13
N LEU A 10 -14.05 -21.38 -22.30
CA LEU A 10 -12.64 -21.77 -22.37
C LEU A 10 -12.36 -22.67 -23.60
N LEU A 11 -13.30 -23.54 -23.94
CA LEU A 11 -13.23 -24.42 -25.11
C LEU A 11 -13.46 -23.64 -26.42
N ILE A 12 -14.29 -22.60 -26.43
CA ILE A 12 -14.48 -21.73 -27.59
C ILE A 12 -13.23 -20.87 -27.86
N LEU A 13 -12.50 -20.45 -26.81
CA LEU A 13 -11.22 -19.77 -26.95
C LEU A 13 -10.09 -20.69 -27.48
N ILE A 14 -10.19 -22.00 -27.24
CA ILE A 14 -9.22 -23.00 -27.73
C ILE A 14 -9.59 -23.49 -29.15
N SER A 15 -10.86 -23.43 -29.55
CA SER A 15 -11.32 -23.89 -30.86
C SER A 15 -11.35 -22.84 -31.97
N ALA A 16 -11.18 -21.55 -31.63
CA ALA A 16 -10.99 -20.50 -32.64
C ALA A 16 -9.61 -20.70 -33.26
N SER A 17 -9.59 -21.31 -34.44
CA SER A 17 -8.48 -21.54 -35.38
C SER A 17 -7.18 -20.83 -34.98
N THR A 18 -6.36 -21.49 -34.18
CA THR A 18 -4.99 -21.01 -33.90
C THR A 18 -4.17 -21.08 -35.19
N PRO A 19 -3.65 -19.94 -35.67
CA PRO A 19 -2.65 -20.01 -36.72
C PRO A 19 -1.45 -20.83 -36.23
N PRO A 20 -0.71 -21.53 -37.11
CA PRO A 20 0.41 -22.35 -36.68
C PRO A 20 1.39 -21.52 -35.83
N PRO A 21 2.07 -22.10 -34.84
CA PRO A 21 2.87 -21.36 -33.84
C PRO A 21 3.99 -20.49 -34.47
N THR A 22 4.43 -20.81 -35.68
CA THR A 22 5.36 -19.99 -36.47
C THR A 22 4.76 -18.67 -36.94
N SER A 23 3.46 -18.61 -37.25
CA SER A 23 2.81 -17.38 -37.69
C SER A 23 2.46 -16.43 -36.49
N ALA A 24 2.22 -16.98 -35.32
CA ALA A 24 2.04 -16.20 -34.11
C ALA A 24 3.35 -15.55 -33.65
N LEU A 25 4.47 -16.28 -33.72
CA LEU A 25 5.80 -15.76 -33.40
C LEU A 25 6.26 -14.71 -34.46
N THR A 26 6.04 -14.95 -35.76
CA THR A 26 6.36 -13.95 -36.80
C THR A 26 5.45 -12.73 -36.72
N ALA A 27 4.17 -12.88 -36.38
CA ALA A 27 3.27 -11.76 -36.13
C ALA A 27 3.69 -10.97 -34.87
N PHE A 28 4.10 -11.65 -33.79
CA PHE A 28 4.65 -11.01 -32.60
C PHE A 28 5.93 -10.24 -32.88
N PHE A 29 6.86 -10.83 -33.67
CA PHE A 29 8.09 -10.15 -34.05
C PHE A 29 7.86 -9.02 -35.07
N SER A 30 6.90 -9.13 -35.99
CA SER A 30 6.58 -8.06 -36.94
C SER A 30 5.87 -6.88 -36.23
N LEU A 31 4.98 -7.14 -35.26
CA LEU A 31 4.41 -6.10 -34.41
C LEU A 31 5.48 -5.40 -33.55
N ALA A 32 6.51 -6.12 -33.10
CA ALA A 32 7.58 -5.56 -32.27
C ALA A 32 8.58 -4.69 -33.08
N ILE A 33 8.60 -4.77 -34.42
CA ILE A 33 9.58 -4.08 -35.25
C ILE A 33 9.01 -2.84 -35.96
N ASP A 34 7.69 -2.59 -35.87
CA ASP A 34 7.12 -1.39 -36.47
C ASP A 34 7.56 -0.15 -35.68
N GLY A 35 8.21 0.82 -36.33
CA GLY A 35 8.78 2.01 -35.66
C GLY A 35 7.82 2.79 -34.82
N HIS A 36 6.51 2.75 -35.10
CA HIS A 36 5.47 3.35 -34.28
C HIS A 36 5.29 2.65 -32.92
N HIS A 37 5.41 1.33 -32.87
CA HIS A 37 5.31 0.57 -31.61
C HIS A 37 6.54 0.77 -30.74
N ILE A 38 7.73 0.90 -31.35
CA ILE A 38 8.96 1.18 -30.60
C ILE A 38 8.91 2.56 -29.96
N THR A 39 8.43 3.59 -30.67
CA THR A 39 8.32 4.94 -30.14
C THR A 39 7.26 5.03 -29.01
N ALA A 40 6.14 4.33 -29.17
CA ALA A 40 5.10 4.25 -28.13
C ALA A 40 5.62 3.53 -26.86
N ALA A 41 6.31 2.39 -27.03
CA ALA A 41 6.90 1.66 -25.91
C ALA A 41 7.98 2.48 -25.20
N ALA A 42 8.84 3.19 -25.94
CA ALA A 42 9.85 4.08 -25.38
C ALA A 42 9.22 5.26 -24.60
N ALA A 43 8.10 5.81 -25.09
CA ALA A 43 7.37 6.86 -24.39
C ALA A 43 6.79 6.30 -23.07
N ILE A 44 6.12 5.15 -23.09
CA ILE A 44 5.56 4.49 -21.90
C ILE A 44 6.67 4.25 -20.86
N LEU A 45 7.81 3.71 -21.28
CA LEU A 45 8.94 3.45 -20.41
C LEU A 45 9.56 4.75 -19.85
N GLY A 46 9.70 5.78 -20.69
CA GLY A 46 10.19 7.10 -20.27
C GLY A 46 9.29 7.72 -19.20
N TYR A 47 7.99 7.69 -19.40
CA TYR A 47 7.00 8.16 -18.42
C TYR A 47 6.98 7.32 -17.14
N ALA A 48 7.11 5.99 -17.27
CA ALA A 48 7.25 5.12 -16.09
C ALA A 48 8.50 5.44 -15.27
N CYS A 49 9.64 5.73 -15.93
CA CYS A 49 10.86 6.17 -15.25
C CYS A 49 10.69 7.54 -14.56
N LEU A 50 10.02 8.50 -15.21
CA LEU A 50 9.70 9.79 -14.59
C LEU A 50 8.79 9.62 -13.37
N GLY A 51 7.74 8.81 -13.49
CA GLY A 51 6.86 8.46 -12.38
C GLY A 51 7.64 7.81 -11.25
N ALA A 52 8.50 6.85 -11.55
CA ALA A 52 9.33 6.18 -10.56
C ALA A 52 10.27 7.15 -9.83
N ALA A 53 10.86 8.11 -10.53
CA ALA A 53 11.70 9.16 -9.91
C ALA A 53 10.88 10.03 -8.95
N LEU A 54 9.69 10.46 -9.36
CA LEU A 54 8.77 11.21 -8.50
C LEU A 54 8.31 10.37 -7.29
N GLY A 55 7.96 9.10 -7.51
CA GLY A 55 7.61 8.16 -6.45
C GLY A 55 8.74 7.94 -5.46
N THR A 56 9.99 7.91 -5.94
CA THR A 56 11.18 7.84 -5.08
C THR A 56 11.30 9.06 -4.19
N CYS A 57 11.20 10.25 -4.76
CA CYS A 57 11.29 11.50 -4.00
C CYS A 57 10.18 11.60 -2.96
N THR A 58 8.94 11.34 -3.36
CA THR A 58 7.77 11.50 -2.50
C THR A 58 7.63 10.40 -1.46
N GLY A 59 8.04 9.15 -1.77
CA GLY A 59 8.00 8.01 -0.85
C GLY A 59 9.00 8.16 0.31
N LEU A 60 10.11 8.87 0.11
CA LEU A 60 11.09 9.14 1.17
C LEU A 60 10.66 10.29 2.09
N VAL A 61 9.60 11.01 1.73
CA VAL A 61 9.08 12.12 2.52
C VAL A 61 7.99 11.60 3.47
N PRO A 62 8.22 11.58 4.79
CA PRO A 62 7.26 11.05 5.74
C PRO A 62 5.95 11.85 5.71
N GLY A 63 4.82 11.12 5.76
CA GLY A 63 3.49 11.73 5.78
C GLY A 63 2.95 12.19 4.42
N PHE A 64 3.71 12.05 3.35
CA PHE A 64 3.20 12.27 2.00
C PHE A 64 2.46 11.01 1.52
N HIS A 65 1.19 11.15 1.18
CA HIS A 65 0.36 10.00 0.83
C HIS A 65 0.42 9.67 -0.66
N VAL A 66 0.48 8.38 -1.02
CA VAL A 66 0.54 7.89 -2.40
C VAL A 66 -0.59 8.44 -3.29
N ASN A 67 -1.80 8.61 -2.73
CA ASN A 67 -2.93 9.17 -3.45
C ASN A 67 -2.68 10.62 -3.90
N SER A 68 -2.02 11.43 -3.06
CA SER A 68 -1.68 12.81 -3.40
C SER A 68 -0.72 12.87 -4.59
N VAL A 69 0.24 11.93 -4.68
CA VAL A 69 1.14 11.81 -5.85
C VAL A 69 0.35 11.48 -7.11
N ALA A 70 -0.54 10.47 -7.02
CA ALA A 70 -1.32 10.03 -8.16
C ALA A 70 -2.22 11.14 -8.71
N PHE A 71 -2.95 11.84 -7.85
CA PHE A 71 -3.85 12.93 -8.26
C PHE A 71 -3.08 14.18 -8.72
N LEU A 72 -1.90 14.45 -8.15
CA LEU A 72 -1.04 15.54 -8.63
C LEU A 72 -0.58 15.27 -10.06
N LEU A 73 -0.16 14.04 -10.38
CA LEU A 73 0.22 13.65 -11.73
C LEU A 73 -0.97 13.73 -12.70
N VAL A 74 -2.16 13.30 -12.29
CA VAL A 74 -3.39 13.44 -13.11
C VAL A 74 -3.75 14.90 -13.32
N GLY A 75 -3.61 15.75 -12.30
CA GLY A 75 -3.89 17.18 -12.41
C GLY A 75 -3.03 17.89 -13.46
N ILE A 76 -1.79 17.47 -13.66
CA ILE A 76 -0.90 18.00 -14.70
C ILE A 76 -0.98 17.23 -16.03
N ALA A 77 -1.65 16.08 -16.07
CA ALA A 77 -1.74 15.21 -17.24
C ALA A 77 -2.17 15.95 -18.54
N PRO A 78 -3.15 16.88 -18.53
CA PRO A 78 -3.54 17.61 -19.74
C PRO A 78 -2.43 18.49 -20.32
N THR A 79 -1.42 18.85 -19.54
CA THR A 79 -0.28 19.67 -19.97
C THR A 79 0.91 18.83 -20.46
N LEU A 80 0.89 17.53 -20.23
CA LEU A 80 1.97 16.64 -20.60
C LEU A 80 1.80 16.15 -22.05
N PRO A 81 2.88 16.17 -22.86
CA PRO A 81 2.83 15.59 -24.19
C PRO A 81 2.77 14.06 -24.09
N GLY A 82 1.99 13.40 -24.95
CA GLY A 82 1.96 11.94 -25.03
C GLY A 82 0.57 11.34 -24.97
N SER A 83 0.50 10.01 -25.05
CA SER A 83 -0.76 9.28 -24.97
C SER A 83 -1.24 9.15 -23.51
N PRO A 84 -2.57 9.02 -23.25
CA PRO A 84 -3.10 8.75 -21.93
C PRO A 84 -2.45 7.52 -21.26
N VAL A 85 -2.11 6.49 -22.06
CA VAL A 85 -1.40 5.29 -21.57
C VAL A 85 -0.01 5.62 -21.04
N ALA A 86 0.74 6.51 -21.72
CA ALA A 86 2.07 6.92 -21.26
C ALA A 86 1.98 7.71 -19.95
N VAL A 87 1.05 8.66 -19.85
CA VAL A 87 0.81 9.40 -18.59
C VAL A 87 0.33 8.45 -17.49
N GLY A 88 -0.56 7.51 -17.82
CA GLY A 88 -0.99 6.45 -16.90
C GLY A 88 0.16 5.58 -16.38
N ALA A 89 1.17 5.33 -17.23
CA ALA A 89 2.39 4.63 -16.82
C ALA A 89 3.18 5.43 -15.76
N ALA A 90 3.25 6.76 -15.89
CA ALA A 90 3.88 7.61 -14.87
C ALA A 90 3.11 7.57 -13.54
N VAL A 91 1.78 7.65 -13.59
CA VAL A 91 0.91 7.59 -12.40
C VAL A 91 1.09 6.25 -11.69
N LEU A 92 1.02 5.15 -12.44
CA LEU A 92 1.14 3.80 -11.89
C LEU A 92 2.54 3.53 -11.32
N ALA A 93 3.58 3.81 -12.10
CA ALA A 93 4.95 3.61 -11.64
C ALA A 93 5.32 4.53 -10.47
N GLY A 94 4.85 5.77 -10.48
CA GLY A 94 5.01 6.71 -9.38
C GLY A 94 4.36 6.22 -8.10
N GLY A 95 3.12 5.74 -8.17
CA GLY A 95 2.41 5.17 -7.03
C GLY A 95 3.08 3.92 -6.47
N ILE A 96 3.50 3.00 -7.33
CA ILE A 96 4.16 1.75 -6.92
C ILE A 96 5.51 2.06 -6.25
N VAL A 97 6.39 2.83 -6.89
CA VAL A 97 7.70 3.14 -6.34
C VAL A 97 7.57 3.96 -5.05
N HIS A 98 6.61 4.89 -4.97
CA HIS A 98 6.29 5.60 -3.73
C HIS A 98 5.98 4.61 -2.61
N THR A 99 5.11 3.63 -2.84
CA THR A 99 4.72 2.62 -1.84
C THR A 99 5.93 1.82 -1.35
N PHE A 100 6.87 1.47 -2.23
CA PHE A 100 8.11 0.80 -1.82
C PHE A 100 9.02 1.70 -0.97
N LEU A 101 9.15 2.95 -1.35
CA LEU A 101 10.07 3.88 -0.65
C LEU A 101 9.46 4.45 0.64
N SER A 102 8.14 4.54 0.77
CA SER A 102 7.45 5.01 1.98
C SER A 102 7.64 4.07 3.19
N VAL A 103 7.99 2.82 2.94
CA VAL A 103 8.42 1.88 4.00
C VAL A 103 9.68 2.38 4.73
N VAL A 104 10.59 3.09 4.03
CA VAL A 104 11.88 3.54 4.60
C VAL A 104 11.70 4.53 5.75
N PRO A 105 11.01 5.69 5.60
CA PRO A 105 10.72 6.56 6.73
C PRO A 105 9.86 5.86 7.80
N GLY A 106 8.99 4.95 7.42
CA GLY A 106 8.26 4.10 8.36
C GLY A 106 9.19 3.29 9.25
N LEU A 107 10.13 2.57 8.69
CA LEU A 107 11.11 1.77 9.43
C LEU A 107 12.06 2.65 10.24
N VAL A 108 12.62 3.71 9.63
CA VAL A 108 13.72 4.49 10.22
C VAL A 108 13.22 5.50 11.25
N LEU A 109 12.11 6.19 10.98
CA LEU A 109 11.57 7.25 11.84
C LEU A 109 10.35 6.80 12.65
N GLY A 110 9.80 5.63 12.37
CA GLY A 110 8.54 5.17 12.99
C GLY A 110 7.30 5.91 12.47
N VAL A 111 7.38 6.58 11.32
CA VAL A 111 6.27 7.33 10.71
C VAL A 111 5.65 6.50 9.60
N PRO A 112 4.52 5.84 9.86
CA PRO A 112 3.89 4.97 8.87
C PRO A 112 3.12 5.75 7.80
N GLU A 113 3.03 5.15 6.62
CA GLU A 113 1.95 5.44 5.68
C GLU A 113 0.65 4.71 6.09
N ALA A 114 -0.50 5.21 5.61
CA ALA A 114 -1.82 4.69 5.96
C ALA A 114 -1.97 3.17 5.74
N ALA A 115 -1.49 2.66 4.61
CA ALA A 115 -1.61 1.25 4.25
C ALA A 115 -0.83 0.32 5.20
N THR A 116 0.34 0.76 5.67
CA THR A 116 1.27 -0.03 6.48
C THR A 116 1.29 0.37 7.96
N ALA A 117 0.46 1.33 8.35
CA ALA A 117 0.45 1.91 9.69
C ALA A 117 0.48 0.91 10.86
N PRO A 118 -0.29 -0.19 10.84
CA PRO A 118 -0.22 -1.19 11.89
C PRO A 118 1.13 -1.92 11.98
N GLY A 119 1.87 -1.95 10.84
CA GLY A 119 3.07 -2.75 10.67
C GLY A 119 4.38 -2.05 10.95
N VAL A 120 4.36 -0.74 11.10
CA VAL A 120 5.62 0.03 11.23
C VAL A 120 6.34 -0.24 12.53
N LEU A 121 5.63 -0.42 13.64
CA LEU A 121 6.26 -0.60 14.95
C LEU A 121 7.19 -1.82 15.01
N PRO A 122 6.83 -3.02 14.52
CA PRO A 122 7.76 -4.15 14.45
C PRO A 122 9.03 -3.83 13.65
N GLY A 123 8.88 -3.23 12.48
CA GLY A 123 10.02 -2.85 11.65
C GLY A 123 10.90 -1.75 12.29
N HIS A 124 10.30 -0.78 12.95
CA HIS A 124 11.02 0.27 13.67
C HIS A 124 11.77 -0.28 14.89
N ARG A 125 11.21 -1.28 15.60
CA ARG A 125 11.94 -1.99 16.68
C ARG A 125 13.21 -2.65 16.16
N LEU A 126 13.18 -3.28 14.98
CA LEU A 126 14.40 -3.83 14.37
C LEU A 126 15.45 -2.74 14.11
N VAL A 127 15.05 -1.53 13.69
CA VAL A 127 15.99 -0.40 13.54
C VAL A 127 16.56 0.03 14.88
N LEU A 128 15.73 0.13 15.92
CA LEU A 128 16.19 0.48 17.27
C LEU A 128 17.06 -0.60 17.92
N ASN A 129 16.95 -1.87 17.47
CA ASN A 129 17.80 -2.98 17.87
C ASN A 129 19.08 -3.10 17.00
N GLY A 130 19.34 -2.14 16.10
CA GLY A 130 20.52 -2.16 15.23
C GLY A 130 20.40 -3.08 14.00
N CYS A 131 19.19 -3.59 13.70
CA CYS A 131 18.89 -4.51 12.59
C CYS A 131 18.15 -3.82 11.42
N GLY A 132 18.29 -2.50 11.26
CA GLY A 132 17.53 -1.73 10.24
C GLY A 132 17.87 -2.12 8.80
N ARG A 133 19.13 -2.46 8.50
CA ARG A 133 19.50 -2.98 7.16
C ARG A 133 18.81 -4.32 6.87
N GLU A 134 18.70 -5.16 7.88
CA GLU A 134 17.97 -6.42 7.80
C GLU A 134 16.49 -6.17 7.53
N ALA A 135 15.86 -5.24 8.26
CA ALA A 135 14.46 -4.86 8.07
C ALA A 135 14.17 -4.38 6.62
N ILE A 136 15.04 -3.55 6.04
CA ILE A 136 14.94 -3.11 4.64
C ILE A 136 15.01 -4.31 3.67
N ARG A 137 15.94 -5.24 3.89
CA ARG A 137 16.09 -6.44 3.05
C ARG A 137 14.93 -7.41 3.19
N LEU A 138 14.41 -7.60 4.40
CA LEU A 138 13.21 -8.41 4.66
C LEU A 138 12.00 -7.83 3.95
N SER A 139 11.82 -6.50 3.98
CA SER A 139 10.78 -5.79 3.23
C SER A 139 10.90 -6.03 1.72
N ALA A 140 12.12 -5.91 1.17
CA ALA A 140 12.39 -6.16 -0.24
C ALA A 140 12.11 -7.61 -0.65
N LEU A 141 12.51 -8.60 0.19
CA LEU A 141 12.24 -10.02 -0.05
C LEU A 141 10.75 -10.35 -0.02
N GLY A 142 10.02 -9.83 0.98
CA GLY A 142 8.57 -9.98 1.09
C GLY A 142 7.85 -9.46 -0.15
N SER A 143 8.22 -8.26 -0.58
CA SER A 143 7.68 -7.63 -1.78
C SER A 143 8.01 -8.41 -3.07
N ALA A 144 9.26 -8.89 -3.21
CA ALA A 144 9.68 -9.63 -4.40
C ALA A 144 8.92 -10.96 -4.56
N ILE A 145 8.77 -11.72 -3.48
CA ILE A 145 8.03 -12.99 -3.51
C ILE A 145 6.55 -12.72 -3.78
N ALA A 146 5.96 -11.74 -3.09
CA ALA A 146 4.56 -11.39 -3.24
C ALA A 146 4.23 -10.85 -4.64
N LEU A 147 5.15 -10.10 -5.27
CA LEU A 147 5.02 -9.64 -6.65
C LEU A 147 4.82 -10.81 -7.61
N VAL A 148 5.70 -11.81 -7.53
CA VAL A 148 5.63 -13.00 -8.41
C VAL A 148 4.31 -13.73 -8.20
N VAL A 149 3.93 -13.98 -6.96
CA VAL A 149 2.68 -14.68 -6.63
C VAL A 149 1.46 -13.87 -7.09
N ALA A 150 1.44 -12.58 -6.83
CA ALA A 150 0.30 -11.72 -7.17
C ALA A 150 0.12 -11.58 -8.70
N VAL A 151 1.20 -11.45 -9.47
CA VAL A 151 1.14 -11.38 -10.94
C VAL A 151 0.58 -12.68 -11.54
N ILE A 152 1.03 -13.83 -11.05
CA ILE A 152 0.51 -15.13 -11.51
C ILE A 152 -0.99 -15.28 -11.16
N LEU A 153 -1.40 -14.83 -9.97
CA LEU A 153 -2.77 -14.97 -9.48
C LEU A 153 -3.70 -13.82 -9.93
N ALA A 154 -3.17 -12.73 -10.50
CA ALA A 154 -3.94 -11.55 -10.86
C ALA A 154 -5.18 -11.87 -11.72
N LEU A 155 -4.99 -12.59 -12.83
CA LEU A 155 -6.08 -12.97 -13.72
C LEU A 155 -7.02 -14.02 -13.13
N PRO A 156 -6.55 -15.21 -12.68
CA PRO A 156 -7.46 -16.25 -12.21
C PRO A 156 -8.27 -15.81 -10.99
N LEU A 157 -7.64 -15.06 -10.07
CA LEU A 157 -8.35 -14.59 -8.89
C LEU A 157 -9.37 -13.50 -9.24
N SER A 158 -9.04 -12.58 -10.16
CA SER A 158 -10.00 -11.56 -10.62
C SER A 158 -11.24 -12.18 -11.26
N TRP A 159 -11.10 -13.23 -12.04
CA TRP A 159 -12.25 -13.95 -12.64
C TRP A 159 -13.11 -14.65 -11.59
N ILE A 160 -12.50 -15.28 -10.58
CA ILE A 160 -13.22 -15.88 -9.47
C ILE A 160 -14.02 -14.83 -8.70
N ILE A 161 -13.39 -13.69 -8.40
CA ILE A 161 -14.03 -12.58 -7.70
C ILE A 161 -15.15 -11.96 -8.55
N ALA A 162 -14.93 -11.78 -9.85
CA ALA A 162 -15.96 -11.28 -10.77
C ALA A 162 -17.20 -12.18 -10.80
N ALA A 163 -16.99 -13.50 -10.83
CA ALA A 163 -18.09 -14.46 -10.80
C ALA A 163 -18.89 -14.43 -9.48
N GLY A 164 -18.25 -14.04 -8.37
CA GLY A 164 -18.85 -13.97 -7.03
C GLY A 164 -19.13 -12.55 -6.52
N GLU A 165 -18.96 -11.52 -7.33
CA GLU A 165 -18.97 -10.11 -6.87
C GLU A 165 -20.25 -9.73 -6.11
N GLN A 166 -21.41 -10.14 -6.60
CA GLN A 166 -22.69 -9.83 -5.96
C GLN A 166 -22.79 -10.45 -4.56
N HIS A 167 -22.34 -11.70 -4.39
CA HIS A 167 -22.29 -12.36 -3.08
C HIS A 167 -21.28 -11.68 -2.17
N LEU A 168 -20.11 -11.33 -2.69
CA LEU A 168 -19.07 -10.63 -1.94
C LEU A 168 -19.58 -9.29 -1.41
N ARG A 169 -20.25 -8.50 -2.23
CA ARG A 169 -20.86 -7.22 -1.82
C ARG A 169 -21.90 -7.41 -0.71
N SER A 170 -22.73 -8.45 -0.79
CA SER A 170 -23.78 -8.69 0.22
C SER A 170 -23.23 -9.10 1.59
N ILE A 171 -22.08 -9.81 1.63
CA ILE A 171 -21.46 -10.26 2.88
C ILE A 171 -20.38 -9.28 3.40
N LEU A 172 -20.02 -8.27 2.61
CA LEU A 172 -18.94 -7.33 2.94
C LEU A 172 -19.09 -6.69 4.33
N PRO A 173 -20.26 -6.18 4.76
CA PRO A 173 -20.43 -5.62 6.10
C PRO A 173 -20.09 -6.63 7.20
N ILE A 174 -20.61 -7.85 7.09
CA ILE A 174 -20.37 -8.92 8.07
C ILE A 174 -18.88 -9.29 8.11
N LEU A 175 -18.24 -9.36 6.95
CA LEU A 175 -16.83 -9.68 6.83
C LEU A 175 -15.96 -8.59 7.48
N LEU A 176 -16.26 -7.30 7.28
CA LEU A 176 -15.49 -6.20 7.88
C LEU A 176 -15.68 -6.13 9.40
N ILE A 177 -16.90 -6.38 9.90
CA ILE A 177 -17.14 -6.53 11.33
C ILE A 177 -16.36 -7.73 11.87
N GLY A 178 -16.37 -8.86 11.16
CA GLY A 178 -15.57 -10.04 11.49
C GLY A 178 -14.07 -9.76 11.58
N VAL A 179 -13.52 -8.97 10.66
CA VAL A 179 -12.13 -8.49 10.69
C VAL A 179 -11.86 -7.67 11.96
N ALA A 180 -12.72 -6.72 12.31
CA ALA A 180 -12.55 -5.91 13.50
C ALA A 180 -12.60 -6.74 14.80
N LEU A 181 -13.54 -7.71 14.87
CA LEU A 181 -13.63 -8.65 15.98
C LEU A 181 -12.44 -9.61 16.06
N ALA A 182 -11.97 -10.10 14.92
CA ALA A 182 -10.78 -10.96 14.86
C ALA A 182 -9.54 -10.20 15.35
N LEU A 183 -9.34 -8.95 14.93
CA LEU A 183 -8.27 -8.09 15.45
C LEU A 183 -8.34 -7.94 16.97
N ALA A 184 -9.53 -7.67 17.52
CA ALA A 184 -9.70 -7.58 18.95
C ALA A 184 -9.42 -8.94 19.64
N GLY A 185 -9.80 -10.05 19.01
CA GLY A 185 -9.51 -11.39 19.49
C GLY A 185 -8.03 -11.73 19.60
N THR A 186 -7.17 -11.09 18.78
CA THR A 186 -5.71 -11.27 18.81
C THR A 186 -5.02 -10.54 19.98
N GLU A 187 -5.74 -9.74 20.78
CA GLU A 187 -5.17 -9.14 21.99
C GLU A 187 -5.00 -10.17 23.11
N SER A 188 -3.90 -10.05 23.86
CA SER A 188 -3.48 -11.02 24.86
C SER A 188 -4.40 -11.08 26.08
N THR A 189 -5.01 -9.97 26.49
CA THR A 189 -5.83 -9.89 27.69
C THR A 189 -7.27 -9.45 27.37
N TRP A 190 -8.22 -9.86 28.22
CA TRP A 190 -9.62 -9.43 28.09
C TRP A 190 -9.76 -7.89 28.13
N LYS A 191 -9.00 -7.23 29.01
CA LYS A 191 -9.01 -5.76 29.10
C LYS A 191 -8.53 -5.12 27.79
N ALA A 192 -7.47 -5.66 27.19
CA ALA A 192 -6.97 -5.19 25.90
C ALA A 192 -7.97 -5.46 24.76
N ARG A 193 -8.67 -6.60 24.77
CA ARG A 193 -9.74 -6.91 23.79
C ARG A 193 -10.87 -5.89 23.83
N VAL A 194 -11.36 -5.60 25.03
CA VAL A 194 -12.41 -4.57 25.25
C VAL A 194 -11.90 -3.19 24.87
N GLY A 195 -10.68 -2.83 25.32
CA GLY A 195 -10.03 -1.56 24.96
C GLY A 195 -9.86 -1.42 23.44
N GLY A 196 -9.47 -2.51 22.74
CA GLY A 196 -9.34 -2.55 21.28
C GLY A 196 -10.68 -2.30 20.58
N LEU A 197 -11.76 -2.94 21.04
CA LEU A 197 -13.09 -2.70 20.52
C LEU A 197 -13.56 -1.25 20.76
N CYS A 198 -13.31 -0.70 21.94
CA CYS A 198 -13.62 0.70 22.23
C CYS A 198 -12.85 1.65 21.29
N CYS A 199 -11.56 1.40 21.07
CA CYS A 199 -10.76 2.17 20.12
C CYS A 199 -11.29 2.03 18.67
N ALA A 200 -11.70 0.83 18.26
CA ALA A 200 -12.26 0.60 16.94
C ALA A 200 -13.60 1.34 16.75
N ILE A 201 -14.49 1.31 17.75
CA ILE A 201 -15.75 2.04 17.73
C ILE A 201 -15.53 3.55 17.70
N LEU A 202 -14.62 4.06 18.55
CA LEU A 202 -14.25 5.48 18.56
C LEU A 202 -13.71 5.92 17.19
N ALA A 203 -12.78 5.13 16.62
CA ALA A 203 -12.22 5.41 15.30
C ALA A 203 -13.28 5.32 14.18
N THR A 204 -14.22 4.36 14.27
CA THR A 204 -15.35 4.25 13.32
C THR A 204 -16.22 5.52 13.37
N GLY A 205 -16.65 5.95 14.57
CA GLY A 205 -17.43 7.17 14.74
C GLY A 205 -16.69 8.40 14.21
N PHE A 206 -15.37 8.47 14.47
CA PHE A 206 -14.54 9.54 13.93
C PHE A 206 -14.46 9.49 12.40
N GLY A 207 -14.30 8.30 11.80
CA GLY A 207 -14.30 8.10 10.35
C GLY A 207 -15.61 8.55 9.69
N ILE A 208 -16.76 8.15 10.25
CA ILE A 208 -18.09 8.56 9.75
C ILE A 208 -18.23 10.09 9.74
N LEU A 209 -17.68 10.76 10.76
CA LEU A 209 -17.79 12.21 10.87
C LEU A 209 -16.80 12.98 10.01
N THR A 210 -15.69 12.36 9.58
CA THR A 210 -14.56 13.13 9.01
C THR A 210 -14.14 12.72 7.61
N LEU A 211 -14.41 11.49 7.15
CA LEU A 211 -13.92 11.03 5.84
C LEU A 211 -14.52 11.81 4.66
N ASP A 212 -15.81 12.17 4.75
CA ASP A 212 -16.54 12.88 3.70
C ASP A 212 -16.53 14.40 3.87
N LEU A 213 -15.78 14.93 4.85
CA LEU A 213 -15.64 16.37 5.00
C LEU A 213 -14.92 16.98 3.79
N PRO A 214 -15.34 18.16 3.34
CA PRO A 214 -14.68 18.82 2.21
C PRO A 214 -13.23 19.14 2.57
N ALA A 215 -12.30 18.47 1.92
CA ALA A 215 -10.89 18.78 1.98
C ALA A 215 -10.57 19.76 0.84
N GLY A 216 -10.02 20.90 1.14
CA GLY A 216 -9.69 21.91 0.14
C GLY A 216 -8.61 22.82 0.69
N GLY A 217 -7.37 22.37 0.62
CA GLY A 217 -6.22 23.16 1.04
C GLY A 217 -5.54 23.89 -0.13
N PRO A 218 -4.69 24.87 0.14
CA PRO A 218 -4.09 25.72 -0.89
C PRO A 218 -3.15 24.97 -1.86
N ILE A 219 -2.71 23.76 -1.52
CA ILE A 219 -1.85 22.93 -2.37
C ILE A 219 -2.56 21.66 -2.88
N ALA A 220 -3.84 21.49 -2.56
CA ALA A 220 -4.60 20.31 -3.02
C ALA A 220 -4.97 20.49 -4.51
N PRO A 221 -4.47 19.62 -5.42
CA PRO A 221 -4.96 19.64 -6.79
C PRO A 221 -6.42 19.13 -6.84
N PRO A 222 -7.21 19.55 -7.83
CA PRO A 222 -8.56 19.03 -8.01
C PRO A 222 -8.59 17.50 -8.07
N GLY A 223 -9.47 16.88 -7.27
CA GLY A 223 -9.57 15.41 -7.15
C GLY A 223 -8.64 14.77 -6.09
N ALA A 224 -7.67 15.51 -5.56
CA ALA A 224 -6.83 15.06 -4.42
C ALA A 224 -7.40 15.48 -3.05
N GLU A 225 -8.58 16.03 -3.04
CA GLU A 225 -9.29 16.49 -1.87
C GLU A 225 -9.71 15.28 -1.01
N SER A 226 -8.93 14.98 0.03
CA SER A 226 -9.17 13.82 0.89
C SER A 226 -8.71 14.07 2.31
N MET A 227 -9.55 13.74 3.28
CA MET A 227 -9.21 13.77 4.70
C MET A 227 -8.34 12.57 5.14
N LEU A 228 -8.10 11.59 4.27
CA LEU A 228 -7.29 10.40 4.60
C LEU A 228 -5.88 10.78 5.10
N GLY A 229 -5.20 11.68 4.41
CA GLY A 229 -3.86 12.14 4.81
C GLY A 229 -3.82 12.71 6.23
N PRO A 230 -4.60 13.77 6.54
CA PRO A 230 -4.73 14.31 7.89
C PRO A 230 -5.11 13.26 8.94
N ILE A 231 -6.10 12.40 8.65
CA ILE A 231 -6.57 11.37 9.56
C ILE A 231 -5.45 10.38 9.91
N PHE A 232 -4.78 9.81 8.90
CA PHE A 232 -3.78 8.76 9.14
C PHE A 232 -2.48 9.32 9.72
N ALA A 233 -2.05 10.49 9.27
CA ALA A 233 -0.91 11.17 9.86
C ALA A 233 -1.13 11.46 11.35
N GLY A 234 -2.34 11.88 11.71
CA GLY A 234 -2.72 12.12 13.10
C GLY A 234 -2.88 10.83 13.91
N LEU A 235 -3.61 9.82 13.42
CA LEU A 235 -3.87 8.59 14.18
C LEU A 235 -2.60 7.75 14.43
N PHE A 236 -1.68 7.71 13.48
CA PHE A 236 -0.56 6.77 13.50
C PHE A 236 0.80 7.44 13.56
N GLY A 237 1.10 8.41 12.68
CA GLY A 237 2.43 9.01 12.56
C GLY A 237 2.76 9.96 13.71
N THR A 238 1.92 10.95 13.91
CA THR A 238 2.17 12.01 14.91
C THR A 238 2.32 11.49 16.34
N PRO A 239 1.49 10.54 16.83
CA PRO A 239 1.67 9.99 18.17
C PRO A 239 3.04 9.31 18.38
N VAL A 240 3.57 8.62 17.37
CA VAL A 240 4.91 8.00 17.44
C VAL A 240 6.00 9.07 17.51
N LEU A 241 5.86 10.13 16.71
CA LEU A 241 6.82 11.24 16.73
C LEU A 241 6.79 12.02 18.04
N LEU A 242 5.60 12.22 18.61
CA LEU A 242 5.47 12.89 19.93
C LEU A 242 6.09 12.04 21.05
N ASP A 243 5.88 10.72 21.03
CA ASP A 243 6.54 9.80 21.98
C ASP A 243 8.07 9.84 21.76
N ALA A 244 8.52 9.97 20.52
CA ALA A 244 9.94 10.06 20.17
C ALA A 244 10.60 11.36 20.62
N LEU A 245 9.88 12.50 20.68
CA LEU A 245 10.40 13.77 21.24
C LEU A 245 10.70 13.67 22.74
N GLY A 246 9.92 12.86 23.46
CA GLY A 246 10.11 12.62 24.90
C GLY A 246 11.20 11.60 25.25
N SER A 247 11.85 10.99 24.25
CA SER A 247 12.89 9.97 24.44
C SER A 247 14.25 10.45 23.97
N ASP A 248 15.28 10.27 24.82
CA ASP A 248 16.69 10.64 24.54
C ASP A 248 17.43 9.56 23.71
N GLY A 249 16.73 8.55 23.17
CA GLY A 249 17.34 7.45 22.44
C GLY A 249 17.85 7.85 21.05
N GLU A 250 19.11 7.53 20.76
CA GLU A 250 19.67 7.63 19.41
C GLU A 250 19.42 6.33 18.63
N ILE A 251 19.36 6.44 17.29
CA ILE A 251 19.33 5.25 16.43
C ILE A 251 20.71 4.58 16.53
N PRO A 252 20.79 3.33 17.04
CA PRO A 252 22.09 2.69 17.29
C PRO A 252 22.85 2.41 15.99
N PRO A 253 24.16 2.09 16.09
CA PRO A 253 24.93 1.59 14.97
C PRO A 253 24.26 0.35 14.35
N GLN A 254 24.06 0.38 13.03
CA GLN A 254 23.37 -0.71 12.33
C GLN A 254 24.38 -1.82 11.96
N GLN A 255 24.05 -3.03 12.34
CA GLN A 255 24.88 -4.20 12.08
C GLN A 255 24.89 -4.54 10.58
N ARG A 256 25.99 -5.09 10.09
CA ARG A 256 26.06 -5.74 8.78
C ARG A 256 25.57 -7.19 8.96
N SER A 257 24.28 -7.36 9.27
CA SER A 257 23.73 -8.69 9.49
C SER A 257 23.29 -9.33 8.18
N THR A 258 23.43 -10.65 8.11
CA THR A 258 22.66 -11.49 7.20
C THR A 258 21.22 -11.52 7.66
N VAL A 259 20.28 -11.84 6.77
CA VAL A 259 18.86 -12.01 7.11
C VAL A 259 18.73 -13.13 8.15
N GLY A 260 18.25 -12.78 9.35
CA GLY A 260 18.10 -13.71 10.47
C GLY A 260 16.82 -14.55 10.44
N LEU A 261 16.07 -14.51 9.33
CA LEU A 261 14.87 -15.32 9.11
C LEU A 261 15.19 -16.49 8.16
N SER A 262 14.70 -17.69 8.46
CA SER A 262 14.90 -18.84 7.58
C SER A 262 14.21 -18.62 6.21
N GLY A 263 14.73 -19.22 5.14
CA GLY A 263 14.13 -19.11 3.81
C GLY A 263 12.68 -19.61 3.77
N ILE A 264 12.36 -20.66 4.52
CA ILE A 264 11.00 -21.23 4.60
C ILE A 264 10.05 -20.25 5.30
N ASP A 265 10.47 -19.65 6.41
CA ASP A 265 9.64 -18.70 7.14
C ASP A 265 9.47 -17.40 6.37
N THR A 266 10.51 -16.97 5.63
CA THR A 266 10.42 -15.84 4.70
C THR A 266 9.35 -16.09 3.63
N VAL A 267 9.36 -17.27 2.98
CA VAL A 267 8.36 -17.62 1.97
C VAL A 267 6.96 -17.73 2.59
N ARG A 268 6.82 -18.37 3.77
CA ARG A 268 5.52 -18.47 4.47
C ARG A 268 4.96 -17.08 4.79
N ALA A 269 5.77 -16.19 5.34
CA ALA A 269 5.37 -14.83 5.67
C ALA A 269 4.99 -14.03 4.42
N ALA A 270 5.75 -14.16 3.33
CA ALA A 270 5.46 -13.51 2.06
C ALA A 270 4.17 -14.03 1.41
N LEU A 271 3.91 -15.34 1.45
CA LEU A 271 2.66 -15.94 0.95
C LEU A 271 1.46 -15.51 1.80
N ALA A 272 1.61 -15.47 3.13
CA ALA A 272 0.60 -14.92 4.03
C ALA A 272 0.30 -13.46 3.70
N GLY A 273 1.35 -12.65 3.45
CA GLY A 273 1.24 -11.28 2.97
C GLY A 273 0.54 -11.18 1.63
N ALA A 274 0.94 -11.98 0.64
CA ALA A 274 0.32 -11.98 -0.69
C ALA A 274 -1.18 -12.36 -0.63
N GLY A 275 -1.56 -13.33 0.19
CA GLY A 275 -2.95 -13.68 0.46
C GLY A 275 -3.72 -12.55 1.13
N GLY A 276 -3.11 -11.90 2.13
CA GLY A 276 -3.65 -10.70 2.75
C GLY A 276 -3.83 -9.56 1.75
N GLY A 277 -2.84 -9.32 0.89
CA GLY A 277 -2.89 -8.31 -0.17
C GLY A 277 -3.96 -8.60 -1.22
N ALA A 278 -4.24 -9.87 -1.52
CA ALA A 278 -5.35 -10.25 -2.38
C ALA A 278 -6.70 -9.84 -1.77
N LEU A 279 -6.89 -10.09 -0.47
CA LEU A 279 -8.10 -9.62 0.23
C LEU A 279 -8.24 -8.11 0.14
N VAL A 280 -7.19 -7.37 0.44
CA VAL A 280 -7.18 -5.89 0.40
C VAL A 280 -7.42 -5.35 -1.00
N GLY A 281 -6.81 -5.96 -2.02
CA GLY A 281 -6.95 -5.53 -3.42
C GLY A 281 -8.38 -5.65 -3.96
N TYR A 282 -9.21 -6.51 -3.36
CA TYR A 282 -10.60 -6.68 -3.77
C TYR A 282 -11.61 -6.18 -2.74
N LEU A 283 -11.26 -6.11 -1.44
CA LEU A 283 -12.15 -5.68 -0.36
C LEU A 283 -11.84 -4.24 0.06
N PRO A 284 -12.80 -3.31 -0.07
CA PRO A 284 -12.61 -1.95 0.42
C PRO A 284 -12.55 -1.92 1.96
N GLY A 285 -11.82 -0.95 2.52
CA GLY A 285 -11.79 -0.70 3.97
C GLY A 285 -10.73 -1.49 4.74
N VAL A 286 -10.15 -2.57 4.19
CA VAL A 286 -9.05 -3.33 4.81
C VAL A 286 -7.72 -2.78 4.32
N SER A 287 -6.73 -2.61 5.20
CA SER A 287 -5.37 -2.22 4.82
C SER A 287 -4.41 -3.42 4.80
N ALA A 288 -3.30 -3.28 4.07
CA ALA A 288 -2.25 -4.30 4.00
C ALA A 288 -1.71 -4.69 5.39
N GLY A 289 -1.55 -3.71 6.28
CA GLY A 289 -1.12 -3.96 7.66
C GLY A 289 -2.14 -4.76 8.50
N VAL A 290 -3.44 -4.49 8.32
CA VAL A 290 -4.51 -5.28 8.96
C VAL A 290 -4.49 -6.72 8.46
N ALA A 291 -4.40 -6.90 7.14
CA ALA A 291 -4.38 -8.21 6.54
C ALA A 291 -3.13 -9.02 6.96
N ALA A 292 -1.95 -8.39 7.00
CA ALA A 292 -0.72 -9.03 7.50
C ALA A 292 -0.83 -9.42 8.98
N THR A 293 -1.41 -8.55 9.83
CA THR A 293 -1.64 -8.85 11.25
C THR A 293 -2.51 -10.09 11.43
N LEU A 294 -3.60 -10.20 10.67
CA LEU A 294 -4.49 -11.38 10.75
C LEU A 294 -3.85 -12.63 10.17
N ALA A 295 -3.15 -12.51 9.03
CA ALA A 295 -2.50 -13.63 8.36
C ALA A 295 -1.41 -14.29 9.22
N LEU A 296 -0.76 -13.52 10.08
CA LEU A 296 0.24 -14.00 11.05
C LEU A 296 -0.35 -14.32 12.43
N GLY A 297 -1.66 -14.49 12.55
CA GLY A 297 -2.32 -14.86 13.81
C GLY A 297 -2.22 -13.80 14.91
N GLY A 298 -2.08 -12.52 14.55
CA GLY A 298 -1.93 -11.44 15.51
C GLY A 298 -0.50 -11.21 15.98
N ALA A 299 0.50 -11.86 15.39
CA ALA A 299 1.91 -11.59 15.61
C ALA A 299 2.22 -10.10 15.42
N GLY A 300 3.15 -9.56 16.20
CA GLY A 300 3.44 -8.12 16.27
C GLY A 300 3.01 -7.49 17.59
N GLY A 301 2.59 -8.29 18.58
CA GLY A 301 2.36 -7.85 19.96
C GLY A 301 3.66 -7.62 20.74
N GLU A 302 3.57 -6.95 21.89
CA GLU A 302 4.74 -6.55 22.71
C GLU A 302 5.45 -7.71 23.41
N THR A 303 4.88 -8.93 23.47
CA THR A 303 5.32 -9.99 24.38
C THR A 303 6.40 -10.94 23.82
N ASP A 304 6.55 -11.06 22.46
CA ASP A 304 7.57 -11.88 21.81
C ASP A 304 8.21 -11.17 20.63
N ALA A 305 8.69 -9.96 20.86
CA ALA A 305 9.07 -8.98 19.84
C ALA A 305 10.17 -9.48 18.88
N ASP A 306 11.11 -10.29 19.34
CA ASP A 306 12.30 -10.61 18.54
C ASP A 306 12.04 -11.71 17.49
N GLU A 307 11.13 -12.67 17.76
CA GLU A 307 10.78 -13.74 16.82
C GLU A 307 9.70 -13.35 15.81
N THR A 308 8.83 -12.38 16.17
CA THR A 308 7.66 -12.03 15.36
C THR A 308 7.86 -10.82 14.45
N ASP A 309 8.80 -9.93 14.77
CA ASP A 309 9.04 -8.69 14.02
C ASP A 309 9.52 -8.94 12.58
N ARG A 310 10.40 -9.89 12.38
CA ARG A 310 10.95 -10.26 11.07
C ARG A 310 9.90 -10.79 10.10
N PRO A 311 9.12 -11.85 10.44
CA PRO A 311 8.02 -12.33 9.60
C PRO A 311 6.99 -11.25 9.33
N TYR A 312 6.75 -10.38 10.30
CA TYR A 312 5.78 -9.30 10.18
C TYR A 312 6.18 -8.27 9.10
N VAL A 313 7.45 -7.85 9.07
CA VAL A 313 7.97 -6.95 8.03
C VAL A 313 7.82 -7.58 6.65
N VAL A 314 8.16 -8.87 6.51
CA VAL A 314 8.01 -9.62 5.25
C VAL A 314 6.54 -9.65 4.80
N ALA A 315 5.63 -10.02 5.70
CA ALA A 315 4.21 -10.16 5.38
C ALA A 315 3.55 -8.82 5.05
N THR A 316 3.87 -7.76 5.80
CA THR A 316 3.29 -6.43 5.56
C THR A 316 3.74 -5.86 4.21
N SER A 317 5.03 -5.94 3.91
CA SER A 317 5.57 -5.48 2.62
C SER A 317 5.07 -6.33 1.45
N GLY A 318 4.92 -7.65 1.66
CA GLY A 318 4.30 -8.55 0.69
C GLY A 318 2.83 -8.23 0.45
N ALA A 319 2.07 -7.94 1.51
CA ALA A 319 0.67 -7.57 1.41
C ALA A 319 0.48 -6.26 0.64
N ASP A 320 1.32 -5.27 0.90
CA ASP A 320 1.26 -3.97 0.25
C ASP A 320 1.55 -4.07 -1.26
N THR A 321 2.60 -4.82 -1.61
CA THR A 321 2.96 -5.10 -3.02
C THR A 321 1.85 -5.88 -3.74
N ALA A 322 1.32 -6.94 -3.13
CA ALA A 322 0.25 -7.73 -3.72
C ALA A 322 -1.04 -6.91 -3.88
N THR A 323 -1.36 -6.04 -2.91
CA THR A 323 -2.50 -5.11 -2.99
C THR A 323 -2.41 -4.22 -4.23
N ALA A 324 -1.23 -3.68 -4.55
CA ALA A 324 -1.04 -2.85 -5.74
C ALA A 324 -1.33 -3.63 -7.03
N VAL A 325 -0.85 -4.88 -7.14
CA VAL A 325 -1.11 -5.76 -8.30
C VAL A 325 -2.60 -6.08 -8.43
N PHE A 326 -3.24 -6.53 -7.35
CA PHE A 326 -4.65 -6.91 -7.36
C PHE A 326 -5.59 -5.71 -7.54
N ALA A 327 -5.21 -4.51 -7.05
CA ALA A 327 -5.97 -3.29 -7.31
C ALA A 327 -5.99 -2.91 -8.80
N VAL A 328 -4.87 -3.11 -9.53
CA VAL A 328 -4.83 -2.94 -10.99
C VAL A 328 -5.68 -4.00 -11.69
N ALA A 329 -5.61 -5.24 -11.27
CA ALA A 329 -6.43 -6.32 -11.82
C ALA A 329 -7.94 -6.07 -11.55
N SER A 330 -8.30 -5.59 -10.36
CA SER A 330 -9.66 -5.17 -10.00
C SER A 330 -10.17 -4.02 -10.87
N LEU A 331 -9.33 -3.03 -11.15
CA LEU A 331 -9.68 -1.93 -12.04
C LEU A 331 -10.06 -2.43 -13.43
N VAL A 332 -9.25 -3.31 -14.02
CA VAL A 332 -9.45 -3.75 -15.42
C VAL A 332 -10.55 -4.80 -15.54
N VAL A 333 -10.60 -5.79 -14.63
CA VAL A 333 -11.53 -6.92 -14.75
C VAL A 333 -12.90 -6.61 -14.13
N LEU A 334 -12.94 -5.88 -13.01
CA LEU A 334 -14.18 -5.54 -12.29
C LEU A 334 -14.67 -4.11 -12.58
N GLY A 335 -13.89 -3.29 -13.31
CA GLY A 335 -14.19 -1.86 -13.47
C GLY A 335 -14.20 -1.09 -12.15
N SER A 336 -13.59 -1.62 -11.09
CA SER A 336 -13.71 -1.11 -9.73
C SER A 336 -12.34 -0.68 -9.21
N PRO A 337 -12.02 0.63 -9.22
CA PRO A 337 -10.77 1.14 -8.65
C PRO A 337 -10.76 0.96 -7.13
N ARG A 338 -9.66 0.45 -6.57
CA ARG A 338 -9.53 0.09 -5.15
C ARG A 338 -8.48 0.91 -4.38
N SER A 339 -7.71 1.73 -5.08
CA SER A 339 -6.70 2.62 -4.51
C SER A 339 -6.75 3.98 -5.19
N GLY A 340 -6.23 5.03 -4.55
CA GLY A 340 -6.18 6.35 -5.19
C GLY A 340 -5.39 6.35 -6.50
N VAL A 341 -4.37 5.50 -6.62
CA VAL A 341 -3.63 5.31 -7.88
C VAL A 341 -4.54 4.74 -8.97
N THR A 342 -5.36 3.72 -8.68
CA THR A 342 -6.29 3.15 -9.65
C THR A 342 -7.49 4.06 -9.93
N VAL A 343 -7.94 4.88 -8.96
CA VAL A 343 -8.90 5.96 -9.19
C VAL A 343 -8.31 6.99 -10.15
N ALA A 344 -7.09 7.46 -9.90
CA ALA A 344 -6.40 8.39 -10.77
C ALA A 344 -6.24 7.83 -12.20
N LEU A 345 -5.88 6.55 -12.34
CA LEU A 345 -5.82 5.89 -13.64
C LEU A 345 -7.17 5.87 -14.35
N SER A 346 -8.26 5.59 -13.64
CA SER A 346 -9.60 5.52 -14.24
C SER A 346 -10.06 6.88 -14.81
N THR A 347 -9.58 8.00 -14.28
CA THR A 347 -9.90 9.35 -14.79
C THR A 347 -9.19 9.69 -16.09
N LEU A 348 -8.11 8.98 -16.45
CA LEU A 348 -7.41 9.16 -17.72
C LEU A 348 -8.11 8.48 -18.92
N GLY A 349 -9.19 7.74 -18.70
CA GLY A 349 -10.10 7.19 -19.71
C GLY A 349 -9.54 5.99 -20.48
N GLU A 350 -8.67 6.22 -21.45
CA GLU A 350 -8.19 5.19 -22.40
C GLU A 350 -7.18 4.18 -21.80
N VAL A 351 -6.80 4.33 -20.53
CA VAL A 351 -5.83 3.42 -19.88
C VAL A 351 -6.41 2.02 -19.69
N ASN A 352 -7.73 1.90 -19.73
CA ASN A 352 -8.43 0.64 -19.47
C ASN A 352 -8.48 -0.32 -20.65
N GLY A 353 -7.99 0.02 -21.84
CA GLY A 353 -7.90 -0.85 -23.01
C GLY A 353 -8.89 -2.04 -23.05
N GLU A 354 -9.06 -2.68 -24.18
CA GLU A 354 -9.81 -3.94 -24.19
C GLU A 354 -9.07 -4.99 -23.32
N ALA A 355 -9.72 -5.53 -22.26
CA ALA A 355 -9.19 -6.69 -21.56
C ALA A 355 -9.09 -7.88 -22.54
N PRO A 356 -7.97 -8.64 -22.58
CA PRO A 356 -6.86 -8.71 -21.63
C PRO A 356 -5.61 -7.88 -21.97
N ALA A 357 -5.53 -7.24 -23.15
CA ALA A 357 -4.33 -6.52 -23.59
C ALA A 357 -4.01 -5.31 -22.68
N GLY A 358 -5.03 -4.56 -22.26
CA GLY A 358 -4.86 -3.45 -21.32
C GLY A 358 -4.30 -3.90 -19.97
N LEU A 359 -4.81 -5.02 -19.44
CA LEU A 359 -4.30 -5.58 -18.18
C LEU A 359 -2.84 -6.01 -18.30
N LEU A 360 -2.45 -6.66 -19.41
CA LEU A 360 -1.06 -7.07 -19.63
C LEU A 360 -0.12 -5.86 -19.64
N THR A 361 -0.51 -4.79 -20.32
CA THR A 361 0.29 -3.55 -20.37
C THR A 361 0.46 -2.96 -18.97
N LEU A 362 -0.62 -2.85 -18.19
CA LEU A 362 -0.56 -2.34 -16.83
C LEU A 362 0.25 -3.26 -15.91
N LEU A 363 0.12 -4.58 -16.02
CA LEU A 363 0.92 -5.53 -15.25
C LEU A 363 2.42 -5.46 -15.60
N LEU A 364 2.77 -5.24 -16.87
CA LEU A 364 4.17 -5.01 -17.26
C LEU A 364 4.75 -3.74 -16.63
N ILE A 365 3.97 -2.66 -16.58
CA ILE A 365 4.35 -1.41 -15.88
C ILE A 365 4.50 -1.68 -14.38
N VAL A 366 3.58 -2.43 -13.77
CA VAL A 366 3.65 -2.83 -12.35
C VAL A 366 4.93 -3.61 -12.08
N VAL A 367 5.22 -4.64 -12.88
CA VAL A 367 6.43 -5.47 -12.71
C VAL A 367 7.69 -4.63 -12.87
N PHE A 368 7.74 -3.77 -13.87
CA PHE A 368 8.87 -2.84 -14.07
C PHE A 368 9.06 -1.92 -12.87
N ALA A 369 8.00 -1.23 -12.45
CA ALA A 369 8.04 -0.27 -11.35
C ALA A 369 8.36 -0.94 -10.00
N ALA A 370 7.77 -2.10 -9.73
CA ALA A 370 8.04 -2.87 -8.52
C ALA A 370 9.47 -3.41 -8.47
N SER A 371 9.98 -3.94 -9.60
CA SER A 371 11.38 -4.39 -9.69
C SER A 371 12.35 -3.24 -9.45
N LEU A 372 12.10 -2.07 -10.04
CA LEU A 372 12.87 -0.86 -9.79
C LEU A 372 12.72 -0.41 -8.32
N GLY A 373 11.50 -0.44 -7.78
CA GLY A 373 11.21 -0.11 -6.38
C GLY A 373 11.98 -1.00 -5.38
N ILE A 374 12.08 -2.30 -5.65
CA ILE A 374 12.88 -3.24 -4.84
C ILE A 374 14.36 -2.84 -4.81
N VAL A 375 14.93 -2.51 -5.97
CA VAL A 375 16.33 -2.08 -6.07
C VAL A 375 16.55 -0.75 -5.34
N LEU A 376 15.65 0.22 -5.55
CA LEU A 376 15.71 1.53 -4.90
C LEU A 376 15.50 1.40 -3.38
N LEU A 377 14.58 0.55 -2.93
CA LEU A 377 14.34 0.28 -1.50
C LEU A 377 15.62 -0.16 -0.80
N VAL A 378 16.36 -1.11 -1.37
CA VAL A 378 17.60 -1.60 -0.75
C VAL A 378 18.70 -0.54 -0.83
N THR A 379 18.91 0.09 -1.98
CA THR A 379 20.03 1.03 -2.20
C THR A 379 19.80 2.35 -1.46
N ILE A 380 18.67 3.00 -1.72
CA ILE A 380 18.34 4.31 -1.13
C ILE A 380 17.93 4.13 0.34
N GLY A 381 17.26 3.04 0.70
CA GLY A 381 16.86 2.77 2.09
C GLY A 381 18.06 2.61 3.02
N GLU A 382 19.10 1.88 2.61
CA GLU A 382 20.33 1.75 3.40
C GLU A 382 21.09 3.09 3.50
N TRP A 383 21.07 3.90 2.43
CA TRP A 383 21.65 5.24 2.45
C TRP A 383 20.86 6.18 3.37
N TYR A 384 19.51 6.19 3.26
CA TYR A 384 18.62 6.99 4.11
C TYR A 384 18.84 6.69 5.61
N LEU A 385 18.89 5.41 5.96
CA LEU A 385 19.18 4.95 7.32
C LEU A 385 20.53 5.50 7.83
N THR A 386 21.54 5.55 6.97
CA THR A 386 22.86 6.07 7.30
C THR A 386 22.82 7.58 7.53
N VAL A 387 22.13 8.33 6.66
CA VAL A 387 22.00 9.79 6.75
C VAL A 387 21.22 10.20 8.00
N VAL A 388 20.07 9.57 8.24
CA VAL A 388 19.20 9.90 9.39
C VAL A 388 19.93 9.69 10.73
N ARG A 389 20.77 8.67 10.82
CA ARG A 389 21.59 8.43 12.02
C ARG A 389 22.61 9.55 12.33
N CYS A 390 23.03 10.29 11.30
CA CYS A 390 23.96 11.40 11.48
C CYS A 390 23.26 12.70 11.90
N LEU A 391 21.92 12.73 11.85
CA LEU A 391 21.13 13.92 12.18
C LEU A 391 20.73 13.89 13.66
N PRO A 392 20.73 15.04 14.34
CA PRO A 392 20.25 15.12 15.71
C PRO A 392 18.75 14.83 15.74
N ARG A 393 18.34 13.86 16.57
CA ARG A 393 16.99 13.29 16.58
C ARG A 393 15.90 14.31 16.87
N GLN A 394 16.06 15.13 17.91
CA GLN A 394 15.01 16.07 18.31
C GLN A 394 14.68 17.11 17.22
N PRO A 395 15.66 17.82 16.61
CA PRO A 395 15.37 18.71 15.48
C PRO A 395 14.75 17.97 14.28
N LEU A 396 15.23 16.75 13.98
CA LEU A 396 14.67 15.96 12.88
C LEU A 396 13.19 15.63 13.10
N VAL A 397 12.85 15.10 14.28
CA VAL A 397 11.46 14.79 14.64
C VAL A 397 10.60 16.05 14.64
N GLY A 398 11.12 17.17 15.16
CA GLY A 398 10.45 18.47 15.13
C GLY A 398 10.17 18.93 13.69
N CYS A 399 11.16 18.86 12.81
CA CYS A 399 10.99 19.18 11.37
C CYS A 399 9.94 18.29 10.71
N VAL A 400 9.95 16.97 10.97
CA VAL A 400 8.97 16.05 10.42
C VAL A 400 7.56 16.37 10.94
N LEU A 401 7.40 16.69 12.22
CA LEU A 401 6.10 17.09 12.78
C LEU A 401 5.56 18.38 12.14
N VAL A 402 6.41 19.39 12.00
CA VAL A 402 6.02 20.64 11.33
C VAL A 402 5.65 20.38 9.88
N PHE A 403 6.43 19.54 9.19
CA PHE A 403 6.18 19.19 7.80
C PHE A 403 4.85 18.42 7.62
N ILE A 404 4.59 17.39 8.41
CA ILE A 404 3.34 16.62 8.37
C ILE A 404 2.12 17.51 8.70
N THR A 405 2.26 18.38 9.70
CA THR A 405 1.22 19.37 10.03
C THR A 405 0.97 20.31 8.86
N GLY A 406 2.06 20.80 8.24
CA GLY A 406 2.00 21.62 7.02
C GLY A 406 1.30 20.93 5.87
N LEU A 407 1.55 19.62 5.64
CA LEU A 407 0.85 18.82 4.64
C LEU A 407 -0.64 18.66 4.99
N ALA A 408 -0.98 18.38 6.25
CA ALA A 408 -2.36 18.24 6.68
C ALA A 408 -3.18 19.53 6.44
N VAL A 409 -2.59 20.69 6.72
CA VAL A 409 -3.20 22.01 6.43
C VAL A 409 -3.12 22.33 4.93
N GLY A 410 -2.01 22.02 4.28
CA GLY A 410 -1.79 22.30 2.87
C GLY A 410 -2.77 21.58 1.94
N PHE A 411 -3.06 20.29 2.20
CA PHE A 411 -4.01 19.49 1.42
C PHE A 411 -5.44 19.59 1.95
N GLY A 412 -5.63 19.60 3.26
CA GLY A 412 -6.96 19.57 3.90
C GLY A 412 -7.50 20.94 4.32
N GLY A 413 -6.74 22.02 4.16
CA GLY A 413 -7.11 23.35 4.66
C GLY A 413 -7.12 23.41 6.19
N LEU A 414 -7.71 24.44 6.75
CA LEU A 414 -7.87 24.58 8.20
C LEU A 414 -8.66 23.43 8.83
N LEU A 415 -9.66 22.93 8.09
CA LEU A 415 -10.46 21.78 8.52
C LEU A 415 -9.60 20.50 8.59
N GLY A 416 -8.72 20.28 7.59
CA GLY A 416 -7.74 19.19 7.63
C GLY A 416 -6.78 19.31 8.80
N GLY A 417 -6.34 20.50 9.16
CA GLY A 417 -5.55 20.76 10.36
C GLY A 417 -6.30 20.43 11.66
N ALA A 418 -7.58 20.75 11.76
CA ALA A 418 -8.43 20.39 12.89
C ALA A 418 -8.63 18.88 13.00
N VAL A 419 -8.95 18.20 11.86
CA VAL A 419 -9.09 16.75 11.76
C VAL A 419 -7.77 16.06 12.16
N PHE A 420 -6.64 16.52 11.66
CA PHE A 420 -5.30 16.04 12.03
C PHE A 420 -5.04 16.13 13.53
N SER A 421 -5.38 17.26 14.16
CA SER A 421 -5.17 17.49 15.60
C SER A 421 -6.04 16.53 16.44
N LEU A 422 -7.32 16.38 16.07
CA LEU A 422 -8.22 15.44 16.75
C LEU A 422 -7.77 13.99 16.55
N SER A 423 -7.36 13.64 15.33
CA SER A 423 -6.78 12.33 15.03
C SER A 423 -5.57 12.03 15.91
N THR A 424 -4.69 13.01 16.10
CA THR A 424 -3.51 12.87 16.97
C THR A 424 -3.92 12.55 18.42
N LEU A 425 -4.90 13.25 18.96
CA LEU A 425 -5.41 12.96 20.31
C LEU A 425 -5.97 11.54 20.43
N ILE A 426 -6.74 11.09 19.44
CA ILE A 426 -7.26 9.72 19.38
C ILE A 426 -6.12 8.71 19.25
N GLY A 427 -5.13 8.98 18.40
CA GLY A 427 -3.96 8.13 18.17
C GLY A 427 -3.06 7.90 19.38
N LEU A 428 -3.13 8.82 20.37
CA LEU A 428 -2.41 8.70 21.64
C LEU A 428 -3.10 7.77 22.65
N ILE A 429 -4.38 7.39 22.45
CA ILE A 429 -5.16 6.60 23.41
C ILE A 429 -4.68 5.15 23.50
N PRO A 430 -4.57 4.37 22.38
CA PRO A 430 -4.31 2.93 22.45
C PRO A 430 -3.07 2.55 23.26
N PRO A 431 -1.88 3.15 23.06
CA PRO A 431 -0.70 2.77 23.83
C PRO A 431 -0.83 3.05 25.32
N ARG A 432 -1.56 4.12 25.69
CA ARG A 432 -1.78 4.49 27.11
C ARG A 432 -2.66 3.51 27.87
N ILE A 433 -3.48 2.74 27.14
CA ILE A 433 -4.35 1.69 27.73
C ILE A 433 -3.83 0.27 27.44
N GLY A 434 -2.60 0.14 26.92
CA GLY A 434 -1.97 -1.16 26.61
C GLY A 434 -2.65 -1.90 25.45
N VAL A 435 -3.09 -1.18 24.43
CA VAL A 435 -3.80 -1.71 23.25
C VAL A 435 -3.04 -1.34 21.98
N ARG A 436 -3.01 -2.23 20.98
CA ARG A 436 -2.35 -1.96 19.70
C ARG A 436 -3.10 -0.91 18.89
N ARG A 437 -2.33 -0.06 18.19
CA ARG A 437 -2.89 0.99 17.31
C ARG A 437 -3.67 0.45 16.11
N VAL A 438 -3.52 -0.83 15.77
CA VAL A 438 -4.24 -1.46 14.64
C VAL A 438 -5.76 -1.28 14.73
N HIS A 439 -6.32 -1.22 15.93
CA HIS A 439 -7.76 -1.01 16.16
C HIS A 439 -8.27 0.35 15.64
N LEU A 440 -7.38 1.34 15.51
CA LEU A 440 -7.71 2.63 14.90
C LEU A 440 -8.03 2.53 13.40
N MET A 441 -7.72 1.39 12.77
CA MET A 441 -8.19 1.09 11.41
C MET A 441 -9.72 0.99 11.31
N GLY A 442 -10.43 0.95 12.45
CA GLY A 442 -11.87 1.18 12.52
C GLY A 442 -12.33 2.43 11.78
N VAL A 443 -11.44 3.43 11.64
CA VAL A 443 -11.71 4.68 10.88
C VAL A 443 -12.08 4.42 9.42
N LEU A 444 -11.61 3.33 8.82
CA LEU A 444 -11.99 2.88 7.46
C LEU A 444 -12.97 1.72 7.50
N LEU A 445 -12.68 0.70 8.31
CA LEU A 445 -13.48 -0.53 8.38
C LEU A 445 -14.93 -0.24 8.72
N GLY A 446 -15.16 0.61 9.73
CA GLY A 446 -16.48 0.91 10.23
C GLY A 446 -17.40 1.64 9.23
N PRO A 447 -16.99 2.80 8.68
CA PRO A 447 -17.79 3.49 7.67
C PRO A 447 -18.16 2.58 6.48
N VAL A 448 -17.20 1.82 5.95
CA VAL A 448 -17.45 0.89 4.83
C VAL A 448 -18.36 -0.28 5.24
N ALA A 449 -18.30 -0.74 6.49
CA ALA A 449 -19.18 -1.79 6.98
C ALA A 449 -20.64 -1.32 7.23
N LEU A 450 -20.85 -0.02 7.39
CA LEU A 450 -22.15 0.57 7.69
C LEU A 450 -22.85 1.19 6.47
N MET A 451 -22.15 1.27 5.33
CA MET A 451 -22.71 1.65 4.01
C MET A 451 -23.42 0.46 3.36
#